data_aa66c0e3c5ec4614b3b72b2927354d22
#
_entry.id   aa66c0e3c5ec4614b3b72b2927354d22
#
_cell.length_a   1.000
_cell.length_b   1.000
_cell.length_c   1.000
_cell.angle_alpha   90.00
_cell.angle_beta   90.00
_cell.angle_gamma   90.00
#
_symmetry.space_group_name_H-M   'P 1'
#
loop_
_entity.id
_entity.type
_entity.pdbx_description
1 polymer ?
#
loop_
_entity_poly.entity_id
_entity_poly.type
_entity_poly.pdbx_seq_one_letter_code
_entity_poly.pdbx_strand_id
1 'polypeptide(L)'
;GAGRVLYQDFTRITKDIRTGDFFEHEVLVDAVEKAKAAGGAVHLLGLLSEGGVHSHEDHIVAMAELALKRGAQVYLHAFLDGRDTPPKSAQSSLEKLDALFAQYPGQGRIATMIGRYFAMDRDNRWDRVEQAYRLLTEGEAVRTAASAVEGLEQAYAADESDEFVRATRIGDLAKIQ
;
A
#
# COMPACT_ATOMS: atom_id res chain seq x y z
N GLY A 1 -21.22 -28.69 14.14
CA GLY A 1 -20.75 -27.32 13.99
C GLY A 1 -20.73 -26.57 15.31
N ALA A 2 -19.99 -25.45 15.38
CA ALA A 2 -19.82 -24.67 16.62
C ALA A 2 -21.07 -23.90 17.07
N GLY A 3 -22.18 -23.96 16.31
CA GLY A 3 -23.43 -23.23 16.62
C GLY A 3 -23.30 -21.70 16.59
N ARG A 4 -22.19 -21.19 16.05
CA ARG A 4 -21.92 -19.75 15.93
C ARG A 4 -21.15 -19.44 14.64
N VAL A 5 -21.29 -18.22 14.13
CA VAL A 5 -20.50 -17.72 13.00
C VAL A 5 -19.07 -17.44 13.49
N LEU A 6 -18.10 -18.05 12.82
CA LEU A 6 -16.68 -17.74 13.01
C LEU A 6 -16.22 -16.90 11.82
N TYR A 7 -15.85 -15.66 12.08
CA TYR A 7 -15.31 -14.78 11.06
C TYR A 7 -13.85 -15.16 10.76
N GLN A 8 -13.51 -15.26 9.47
CA GLN A 8 -12.13 -15.33 9.01
C GLN A 8 -11.46 -13.95 9.15
N ASP A 9 -10.15 -13.90 9.08
CA ASP A 9 -9.37 -12.67 9.32
C ASP A 9 -9.84 -11.50 8.45
N PHE A 10 -10.05 -11.71 7.17
CA PHE A 10 -10.59 -10.68 6.27
C PHE A 10 -11.89 -10.07 6.78
N THR A 11 -12.87 -10.92 7.08
CA THR A 11 -14.19 -10.48 7.53
C THR A 11 -14.13 -9.85 8.92
N ARG A 12 -13.26 -10.35 9.80
CA ARG A 12 -13.04 -9.81 11.14
C ARG A 12 -12.47 -8.41 11.08
N ILE A 13 -11.39 -8.19 10.30
CA ILE A 13 -10.77 -6.87 10.12
C ILE A 13 -11.79 -5.89 9.51
N THR A 14 -12.50 -6.30 8.46
CA THR A 14 -13.56 -5.47 7.84
C THR A 14 -14.64 -5.08 8.84
N LYS A 15 -15.04 -6.00 9.73
CA LYS A 15 -15.99 -5.70 10.79
C LYS A 15 -15.43 -4.69 11.78
N ASP A 16 -14.20 -4.90 12.24
CA ASP A 16 -13.55 -4.03 13.24
C ASP A 16 -13.35 -2.61 12.70
N ILE A 17 -13.06 -2.47 11.40
CA ILE A 17 -13.02 -1.16 10.72
C ILE A 17 -14.41 -0.50 10.77
N ARG A 18 -15.46 -1.25 10.43
CA ARG A 18 -16.84 -0.74 10.40
C ARG A 18 -17.37 -0.36 11.76
N THR A 19 -16.99 -1.09 12.82
CA THR A 19 -17.41 -0.79 14.21
C THR A 19 -16.54 0.26 14.88
N GLY A 20 -15.37 0.58 14.33
CA GLY A 20 -14.39 1.50 14.90
C GLY A 20 -13.34 0.82 15.79
N ASP A 21 -13.51 -0.44 16.15
CA ASP A 21 -12.60 -1.18 17.04
C ASP A 21 -11.18 -1.27 16.45
N PHE A 22 -11.06 -1.29 15.12
CA PHE A 22 -9.77 -1.27 14.41
C PHE A 22 -8.90 -0.07 14.81
N PHE A 23 -9.51 1.11 14.97
CA PHE A 23 -8.79 2.36 15.25
C PHE A 23 -8.31 2.47 16.71
N GLU A 24 -8.82 1.60 17.58
CA GLU A 24 -8.42 1.49 18.98
C GLU A 24 -7.59 0.23 19.27
N HIS A 25 -7.21 -0.52 18.24
CA HIS A 25 -6.45 -1.76 18.41
C HIS A 25 -5.05 -1.46 18.96
N GLU A 26 -4.78 -1.88 20.19
CA GLU A 26 -3.59 -1.51 20.97
C GLU A 26 -2.27 -1.72 20.21
N VAL A 27 -2.11 -2.85 19.52
CA VAL A 27 -0.86 -3.17 18.80
C VAL A 27 -0.61 -2.20 17.64
N LEU A 28 -1.67 -1.86 16.88
CA LEU A 28 -1.56 -0.93 15.76
C LEU A 28 -1.29 0.50 16.25
N VAL A 29 -2.00 0.89 17.28
CA VAL A 29 -1.83 2.20 17.93
C VAL A 29 -0.42 2.34 18.49
N ASP A 30 0.06 1.35 19.25
CA ASP A 30 1.41 1.35 19.83
C ASP A 30 2.50 1.44 18.76
N ALA A 31 2.35 0.72 17.63
CA ALA A 31 3.30 0.79 16.52
C ALA A 31 3.37 2.21 15.92
N VAL A 32 2.22 2.86 15.71
CA VAL A 32 2.15 4.23 15.18
C VAL A 32 2.77 5.24 16.16
N GLU A 33 2.42 5.13 17.46
CA GLU A 33 2.95 6.05 18.47
C GLU A 33 4.47 5.88 18.67
N LYS A 34 5.00 4.66 18.60
CA LYS A 34 6.44 4.40 18.63
C LYS A 34 7.17 5.01 17.43
N ALA A 35 6.65 4.84 16.22
CA ALA A 35 7.24 5.44 15.03
C ALA A 35 7.29 6.96 15.16
N LYS A 36 6.19 7.57 15.60
CA LYS A 36 6.08 9.01 15.81
C LYS A 36 7.04 9.51 16.90
N ALA A 37 7.11 8.83 18.04
CA ALA A 37 7.99 9.19 19.14
C ALA A 37 9.48 9.11 18.75
N ALA A 38 9.83 8.20 17.85
CA ALA A 38 11.17 8.10 17.28
C ALA A 38 11.50 9.16 16.21
N GLY A 39 10.54 10.03 15.86
CA GLY A 39 10.69 10.99 14.76
C GLY A 39 10.73 10.34 13.38
N GLY A 40 10.27 9.09 13.26
CA GLY A 40 10.21 8.32 12.03
C GLY A 40 8.86 8.40 11.34
N ALA A 41 8.70 7.60 10.31
CA ALA A 41 7.47 7.47 9.55
C ALA A 41 6.87 6.06 9.65
N VAL A 42 5.58 5.96 9.42
CA VAL A 42 4.90 4.67 9.22
C VAL A 42 4.95 4.32 7.74
N HIS A 43 5.59 3.21 7.41
CA HIS A 43 5.63 2.65 6.06
C HIS A 43 4.59 1.54 5.94
N LEU A 44 3.66 1.70 5.02
CA LEU A 44 2.64 0.70 4.72
C LEU A 44 3.00 0.02 3.39
N LEU A 45 3.02 -1.31 3.40
CA LEU A 45 3.30 -2.13 2.23
C LEU A 45 2.14 -3.10 2.04
N GLY A 46 1.63 -3.24 0.84
CA GLY A 46 0.55 -4.19 0.58
C GLY A 46 0.04 -4.17 -0.85
N LEU A 47 -0.66 -5.25 -1.20
CA LEU A 47 -1.36 -5.38 -2.46
C LEU A 47 -2.58 -4.47 -2.45
N LEU A 48 -2.52 -3.40 -3.24
CA LEU A 48 -3.54 -2.36 -3.29
C LEU A 48 -4.58 -2.68 -4.37
N SER A 49 -5.63 -3.37 -3.97
CA SER A 49 -6.77 -3.69 -4.83
C SER A 49 -8.02 -4.05 -4.01
N GLU A 50 -9.14 -4.16 -4.69
CA GLU A 50 -10.42 -4.66 -4.13
C GLU A 50 -10.53 -6.20 -4.16
N GLY A 51 -9.53 -6.92 -4.66
CA GLY A 51 -9.59 -8.38 -4.90
C GLY A 51 -9.82 -9.23 -3.66
N GLY A 52 -9.35 -8.81 -2.50
CA GLY A 52 -9.63 -9.45 -1.21
C GLY A 52 -9.00 -10.83 -1.01
N VAL A 53 -8.09 -11.27 -1.89
CA VAL A 53 -7.45 -12.59 -1.81
C VAL A 53 -6.26 -12.57 -0.85
N HIS A 54 -5.35 -11.60 -0.99
CA HIS A 54 -4.16 -11.44 -0.16
C HIS A 54 -4.23 -10.19 0.71
N SER A 55 -4.95 -9.19 0.28
CA SER A 55 -5.12 -7.89 0.92
C SER A 55 -6.42 -7.26 0.41
N HIS A 56 -6.84 -6.16 1.03
CA HIS A 56 -7.95 -5.35 0.53
C HIS A 56 -7.63 -3.87 0.71
N GLU A 57 -7.93 -3.06 -0.29
CA GLU A 57 -7.62 -1.63 -0.27
C GLU A 57 -8.25 -0.90 0.93
N ASP A 58 -9.47 -1.27 1.36
CA ASP A 58 -10.11 -0.65 2.52
C ASP A 58 -9.34 -0.89 3.83
N HIS A 59 -8.64 -2.03 3.96
CA HIS A 59 -7.78 -2.28 5.12
C HIS A 59 -6.54 -1.40 5.09
N ILE A 60 -5.98 -1.16 3.91
CA ILE A 60 -4.84 -0.24 3.71
C ILE A 60 -5.27 1.20 4.02
N VAL A 61 -6.43 1.61 3.49
CA VAL A 61 -7.04 2.93 3.77
C VAL A 61 -7.24 3.11 5.27
N ALA A 62 -7.84 2.14 5.96
CA ALA A 62 -8.07 2.22 7.41
C ALA A 62 -6.76 2.33 8.21
N MET A 63 -5.71 1.58 7.83
CA MET A 63 -4.41 1.67 8.50
C MET A 63 -3.74 3.03 8.25
N ALA A 64 -3.80 3.54 7.02
CA ALA A 64 -3.30 4.88 6.70
C ALA A 64 -4.06 5.95 7.50
N GLU A 65 -5.39 5.87 7.54
CA GLU A 65 -6.25 6.79 8.29
C GLU A 65 -5.94 6.77 9.80
N LEU A 66 -5.75 5.57 10.40
CA LEU A 66 -5.36 5.42 11.81
C LEU A 66 -4.07 6.19 12.08
N ALA A 67 -3.05 6.00 11.25
CA ALA A 67 -1.75 6.65 11.44
C ALA A 67 -1.83 8.17 11.21
N LEU A 68 -2.54 8.62 10.17
CA LEU A 68 -2.73 10.04 9.85
C LEU A 68 -3.50 10.78 10.96
N LYS A 69 -4.60 10.21 11.45
CA LYS A 69 -5.39 10.78 12.57
C LYS A 69 -4.57 10.96 13.84
N ARG A 70 -3.55 10.12 14.04
CA ARG A 70 -2.61 10.22 15.17
C ARG A 70 -1.43 11.17 14.90
N GLY A 71 -1.41 11.81 13.73
CA GLY A 71 -0.37 12.79 13.35
C GLY A 71 0.97 12.16 12.96
N ALA A 72 0.99 10.90 12.56
CA ALA A 72 2.19 10.26 12.04
C ALA A 72 2.44 10.63 10.58
N GLN A 73 3.71 10.67 10.20
CA GLN A 73 4.10 10.69 8.78
C GLN A 73 3.86 9.30 8.19
N VAL A 74 3.17 9.23 7.03
CA VAL A 74 2.79 7.96 6.40
C VAL A 74 3.31 7.88 4.96
N TYR A 75 3.98 6.79 4.63
CA TYR A 75 4.38 6.45 3.27
C TYR A 75 3.77 5.12 2.85
N LEU A 76 2.97 5.15 1.79
CA LEU A 76 2.42 3.94 1.18
C LEU A 76 3.31 3.47 0.04
N HIS A 77 3.68 2.20 0.09
CA HIS A 77 4.36 1.47 -0.97
C HIS A 77 3.35 0.51 -1.60
N ALA A 78 2.72 0.93 -2.70
CA ALA A 78 1.63 0.19 -3.32
C ALA A 78 2.16 -0.96 -4.20
N PHE A 79 1.73 -2.19 -3.91
CA PHE A 79 1.90 -3.31 -4.83
C PHE A 79 0.64 -3.41 -5.68
N LEU A 80 0.78 -3.41 -7.00
CA LEU A 80 -0.35 -3.42 -7.92
C LEU A 80 -0.74 -4.83 -8.31
N ASP A 81 -2.05 -5.08 -8.46
CA ASP A 81 -2.61 -6.43 -8.59
C ASP A 81 -2.66 -6.89 -10.05
N GLY A 82 -3.73 -6.62 -10.77
CA GLY A 82 -3.92 -7.03 -12.16
C GLY A 82 -4.03 -8.54 -12.39
N ARG A 83 -4.08 -9.35 -11.33
CA ARG A 83 -4.20 -10.81 -11.37
C ARG A 83 -5.47 -11.31 -10.69
N ASP A 84 -5.75 -10.82 -9.48
CA ASP A 84 -7.02 -11.06 -8.77
C ASP A 84 -8.07 -10.00 -9.13
N THR A 85 -7.65 -8.98 -9.88
CA THR A 85 -8.45 -7.90 -10.44
C THR A 85 -8.11 -7.73 -11.93
N PRO A 86 -8.93 -6.97 -12.71
CA PRO A 86 -8.63 -6.72 -14.14
C PRO A 86 -7.23 -6.13 -14.35
N PRO A 87 -6.57 -6.45 -15.47
CA PRO A 87 -5.15 -6.11 -15.71
C PRO A 87 -4.81 -4.63 -15.70
N LYS A 88 -5.77 -3.73 -15.90
CA LYS A 88 -5.61 -2.27 -15.89
C LYS A 88 -6.76 -1.65 -15.09
N SER A 89 -6.74 -1.80 -13.77
CA SER A 89 -7.79 -1.34 -12.85
C SER A 89 -7.25 -0.58 -11.63
N ALA A 90 -5.93 -0.43 -11.50
CA ALA A 90 -5.31 0.13 -10.30
C ALA A 90 -5.62 1.62 -10.07
N GLN A 91 -6.02 2.37 -11.10
CA GLN A 91 -6.20 3.82 -11.01
C GLN A 91 -7.16 4.21 -9.89
N SER A 92 -8.32 3.58 -9.80
CA SER A 92 -9.33 3.91 -8.77
C SER A 92 -8.82 3.72 -7.35
N SER A 93 -8.02 2.68 -7.11
CA SER A 93 -7.41 2.41 -5.81
C SER A 93 -6.34 3.44 -5.45
N LEU A 94 -5.53 3.89 -6.43
CA LEU A 94 -4.55 4.95 -6.23
C LEU A 94 -5.24 6.28 -5.93
N GLU A 95 -6.26 6.66 -6.70
CA GLU A 95 -7.06 7.88 -6.48
C GLU A 95 -7.73 7.90 -5.12
N LYS A 96 -8.24 6.75 -4.64
CA LYS A 96 -8.81 6.61 -3.29
C LYS A 96 -7.80 6.96 -2.20
N LEU A 97 -6.58 6.47 -2.30
CA LEU A 97 -5.50 6.77 -1.35
C LEU A 97 -5.02 8.23 -1.47
N ASP A 98 -4.87 8.75 -2.69
CA ASP A 98 -4.50 10.16 -2.89
C ASP A 98 -5.56 11.10 -2.30
N ALA A 99 -6.85 10.78 -2.45
CA ALA A 99 -7.95 11.54 -1.84
C ALA A 99 -7.90 11.49 -0.30
N LEU A 100 -7.51 10.36 0.31
CA LEU A 100 -7.28 10.28 1.74
C LEU A 100 -6.10 11.19 2.15
N PHE A 101 -4.95 11.07 1.50
CA PHE A 101 -3.76 11.86 1.82
C PHE A 101 -3.98 13.36 1.63
N ALA A 102 -4.80 13.76 0.66
CA ALA A 102 -5.17 15.16 0.44
C ALA A 102 -5.90 15.80 1.64
N GLN A 103 -6.55 15.01 2.50
CA GLN A 103 -7.18 15.50 3.73
C GLN A 103 -6.15 15.77 4.85
N TYR A 104 -4.91 15.30 4.70
CA TYR A 104 -3.82 15.45 5.67
C TYR A 104 -2.56 16.03 5.00
N PRO A 105 -2.58 17.31 4.57
CA PRO A 105 -1.51 17.90 3.80
C PRO A 105 -0.15 17.77 4.48
N GLY A 106 0.83 17.22 3.74
CA GLY A 106 2.19 17.06 4.21
C GLY A 106 2.43 15.87 5.16
N GLN A 107 1.38 15.13 5.57
CA GLN A 107 1.52 14.01 6.50
C GLN A 107 1.62 12.64 5.82
N GLY A 108 1.28 12.53 4.54
CA GLY A 108 1.37 11.25 3.87
C GLY A 108 1.24 11.32 2.36
N ARG A 109 1.66 10.24 1.71
CA ARG A 109 1.55 10.07 0.26
C ARG A 109 1.80 8.63 -0.16
N ILE A 110 1.43 8.30 -1.39
CA ILE A 110 1.96 7.13 -2.07
C ILE A 110 3.42 7.46 -2.44
N ALA A 111 4.36 6.66 -1.94
CA ALA A 111 5.80 6.90 -2.13
C ALA A 111 6.39 6.09 -3.26
N THR A 112 5.91 4.87 -3.45
CA THR A 112 6.34 3.97 -4.52
C THR A 112 5.19 3.10 -5.00
N MET A 113 5.31 2.60 -6.22
CA MET A 113 4.45 1.53 -6.72
C MET A 113 5.24 0.53 -7.56
N ILE A 114 4.85 -0.73 -7.52
CA ILE A 114 5.43 -1.83 -8.29
C ILE A 114 4.41 -2.95 -8.43
N GLY A 115 4.41 -3.63 -9.56
CA GLY A 115 3.53 -4.77 -9.80
C GLY A 115 3.86 -5.99 -8.91
N ARG A 116 2.84 -6.74 -8.55
CA ARG A 116 2.96 -7.93 -7.70
C ARG A 116 3.86 -9.01 -8.29
N TYR A 117 4.03 -9.03 -9.60
CA TYR A 117 4.97 -9.94 -10.27
C TYR A 117 6.38 -9.84 -9.70
N PHE A 118 6.79 -8.64 -9.29
CA PHE A 118 8.09 -8.38 -8.67
C PHE A 118 8.03 -8.50 -7.15
N ALA A 119 7.10 -7.77 -6.52
CA ALA A 119 7.05 -7.63 -5.06
C ALA A 119 6.54 -8.87 -4.34
N MET A 120 5.77 -9.72 -5.00
CA MET A 120 5.12 -10.88 -4.41
C MET A 120 5.50 -12.19 -5.12
N ASP A 121 6.72 -12.25 -5.68
CA ASP A 121 7.22 -13.48 -6.27
C ASP A 121 7.30 -14.59 -5.23
N ARG A 122 6.87 -15.78 -5.62
CA ARG A 122 6.92 -17.01 -4.82
C ARG A 122 7.57 -18.19 -5.54
N ASP A 123 8.26 -17.88 -6.65
CA ASP A 123 8.95 -18.86 -7.50
C ASP A 123 10.47 -18.84 -7.26
N ASN A 124 10.93 -18.17 -6.18
CA ASN A 124 12.34 -17.95 -5.84
C ASN A 124 13.12 -17.21 -6.94
N ARG A 125 12.45 -16.30 -7.64
CA ARG A 125 13.06 -15.44 -8.65
C ARG A 125 13.60 -14.18 -7.96
N TRP A 126 14.78 -14.31 -7.40
CA TRP A 126 15.43 -13.24 -6.64
C TRP A 126 15.68 -11.99 -7.48
N ASP A 127 15.91 -12.15 -8.79
CA ASP A 127 16.01 -11.08 -9.77
C ASP A 127 14.76 -10.19 -9.86
N ARG A 128 13.58 -10.73 -9.55
CA ARG A 128 12.33 -9.98 -9.45
C ARG A 128 12.21 -9.27 -8.10
N VAL A 129 12.40 -10.02 -7.02
CA VAL A 129 12.27 -9.50 -5.64
C VAL A 129 13.29 -8.39 -5.37
N GLU A 130 14.49 -8.50 -5.92
CA GLU A 130 15.53 -7.48 -5.79
C GLU A 130 15.06 -6.10 -6.26
N GLN A 131 14.28 -6.02 -7.34
CA GLN A 131 13.75 -4.75 -7.85
C GLN A 131 12.83 -4.07 -6.83
N ALA A 132 11.95 -4.84 -6.19
CA ALA A 132 11.08 -4.32 -5.13
C ALA A 132 11.89 -3.94 -3.88
N TYR A 133 12.84 -4.78 -3.49
CA TYR A 133 13.71 -4.51 -2.33
C TYR A 133 14.50 -3.21 -2.51
N ARG A 134 15.18 -3.02 -3.64
CA ARG A 134 15.95 -1.81 -3.93
C ARG A 134 15.08 -0.56 -4.05
N LEU A 135 13.87 -0.70 -4.62
CA LEU A 135 12.91 0.40 -4.64
C LEU A 135 12.57 0.88 -3.22
N LEU A 136 12.35 -0.05 -2.29
CA LEU A 136 11.93 0.25 -0.93
C LEU A 136 13.07 0.78 -0.05
N THR A 137 14.28 0.21 -0.17
CA THR A 137 15.41 0.50 0.71
C THR A 137 16.37 1.56 0.16
N GLU A 138 16.52 1.63 -1.16
CA GLU A 138 17.48 2.51 -1.81
C GLU A 138 16.78 3.58 -2.67
N GLY A 139 15.49 3.39 -2.97
CA GLY A 139 14.71 4.26 -3.85
C GLY A 139 15.08 4.10 -5.32
N GLU A 140 15.75 3.00 -5.67
CA GLU A 140 16.07 2.69 -7.06
C GLU A 140 14.78 2.41 -7.83
N ALA A 141 14.58 3.14 -8.91
CA ALA A 141 13.38 3.05 -9.73
C ALA A 141 13.73 3.13 -11.22
N VAL A 142 12.99 2.41 -12.02
CA VAL A 142 13.07 2.50 -13.50
C VAL A 142 12.37 3.77 -13.98
N ARG A 143 11.40 4.25 -13.18
CA ARG A 143 10.54 5.38 -13.51
C ARG A 143 10.31 6.26 -12.29
N THR A 144 10.20 7.56 -12.53
CA THR A 144 9.78 8.53 -11.50
C THR A 144 8.63 9.35 -12.03
N ALA A 145 7.68 9.67 -11.15
CA ALA A 145 6.51 10.48 -11.48
C ALA A 145 6.18 11.44 -10.34
N ALA A 146 5.47 12.51 -10.64
CA ALA A 146 5.03 13.48 -9.63
C ALA A 146 3.82 12.94 -8.82
N SER A 147 2.98 12.08 -9.44
CA SER A 147 1.85 11.43 -8.79
C SER A 147 1.77 9.95 -9.13
N ALA A 148 1.02 9.19 -8.33
CA ALA A 148 0.83 7.76 -8.56
C ALA A 148 0.05 7.50 -9.87
N VAL A 149 -0.95 8.31 -10.16
CA VAL A 149 -1.73 8.21 -11.41
C VAL A 149 -0.84 8.49 -12.62
N GLU A 150 -0.02 9.55 -12.59
CA GLU A 150 0.96 9.83 -13.67
C GLU A 150 1.91 8.65 -13.89
N GLY A 151 2.45 8.08 -12.81
CA GLY A 151 3.33 6.91 -12.90
C GLY A 151 2.63 5.68 -13.49
N LEU A 152 1.35 5.48 -13.17
CA LEU A 152 0.55 4.42 -13.75
C LEU A 152 0.29 4.64 -15.24
N GLU A 153 -0.04 5.87 -15.65
CA GLU A 153 -0.23 6.22 -17.05
C GLU A 153 1.06 6.00 -17.87
N GLN A 154 2.22 6.38 -17.31
CA GLN A 154 3.52 6.11 -17.93
C GLN A 154 3.78 4.60 -18.08
N ALA A 155 3.38 3.78 -17.11
CA ALA A 155 3.49 2.32 -17.18
C ALA A 155 2.60 1.75 -18.28
N TYR A 156 1.33 2.18 -18.34
CA TYR A 156 0.40 1.75 -19.36
C TYR A 156 0.82 2.17 -20.77
N ALA A 157 1.42 3.34 -20.92
CA ALA A 157 1.99 3.81 -22.19
C ALA A 157 3.21 2.96 -22.63
N ALA A 158 3.91 2.34 -21.68
CA ALA A 158 4.98 1.38 -21.93
C ALA A 158 4.50 -0.07 -22.11
N ASP A 159 3.19 -0.26 -22.32
CA ASP A 159 2.54 -1.57 -22.48
C ASP A 159 2.66 -2.50 -21.26
N GLU A 160 2.84 -1.92 -20.07
CA GLU A 160 2.77 -2.66 -18.81
C GLU A 160 1.29 -2.76 -18.35
N SER A 161 0.95 -3.83 -17.63
CA SER A 161 -0.32 -3.92 -16.88
C SER A 161 -0.01 -3.88 -15.39
N ASP A 162 -1.02 -3.74 -14.54
CA ASP A 162 -0.87 -3.59 -13.08
C ASP A 162 0.10 -4.61 -12.50
N GLU A 163 -0.08 -5.90 -12.84
CA GLU A 163 0.77 -6.99 -12.35
C GLU A 163 2.25 -6.79 -12.68
N PHE A 164 2.56 -6.16 -13.82
CA PHE A 164 3.90 -6.04 -14.38
C PHE A 164 4.46 -4.61 -14.33
N VAL A 165 3.80 -3.69 -13.62
CA VAL A 165 4.33 -2.33 -13.44
C VAL A 165 5.71 -2.42 -12.79
N ARG A 166 6.71 -1.85 -13.45
CA ARG A 166 8.09 -1.85 -12.97
C ARG A 166 8.28 -0.82 -11.85
N ALA A 167 9.35 -1.00 -11.08
CA ALA A 167 9.69 -0.13 -9.95
C ALA A 167 9.54 1.36 -10.30
N THR A 168 8.59 2.01 -9.63
CA THR A 168 8.23 3.43 -9.87
C THR A 168 8.27 4.19 -8.56
N ARG A 169 9.03 5.27 -8.49
CA ARG A 169 9.10 6.19 -7.38
C ARG A 169 8.16 7.38 -7.63
N ILE A 170 7.44 7.77 -6.60
CA ILE A 170 6.50 8.88 -6.65
C ILE A 170 7.04 10.02 -5.78
N GLY A 171 7.33 11.16 -6.43
CA GLY A 171 7.88 12.34 -5.75
C GLY A 171 9.26 12.10 -5.14
N ASP A 172 9.51 12.72 -3.99
CA ASP A 172 10.78 12.65 -3.29
C ASP A 172 11.05 11.27 -2.68
N LEU A 173 12.32 11.02 -2.38
CA LEU A 173 12.75 9.76 -1.82
C LEU A 173 12.14 9.55 -0.42
N ALA A 174 11.46 8.42 -0.24
CA ALA A 174 10.92 7.95 1.04
C ALA A 174 11.24 6.45 1.17
N LYS A 175 12.48 6.16 1.57
CA LYS A 175 12.96 4.78 1.72
C LYS A 175 12.78 4.26 3.14
N ILE A 176 12.60 2.96 3.26
CA ILE A 176 12.62 2.24 4.54
C ILE A 176 14.08 2.15 5.02
N GLN A 177 14.33 2.53 6.27
CA GLN A 177 15.63 2.46 6.93
C GLN A 177 15.64 1.31 7.94
#